data_ed08fb1bf3c83876ab84cbe369c6cd7b
#
_entry.id   ed08fb1bf3c83876ab84cbe369c6cd7b
#
_cell.length_a   1.000
_cell.length_b   1.000
_cell.length_c   1.000
_cell.angle_alpha   90.00
_cell.angle_beta   90.00
_cell.angle_gamma   90.00
#
_symmetry.space_group_name_H-M   'P 1'
#
loop_
_entity.id
_entity.type
_entity.pdbx_description
1 polymer ?
#
loop_
_entity_poly.entity_id
_entity_poly.type
_entity_poly.pdbx_seq_one_letter_code
_entity_poly.pdbx_strand_id
1 'polypeptide(L)'
;VPGFFAAVFVGAFKPSAIFGGAFGVAMAQGLKRGLLSNEAGMGTATQASSIADANHPCEQGFIQSIGVFVDTIVICSLAGFVVTAGAIWNNPSIDWDVMKANKIGTFLTSVKELVPGDGILDVIVFIIVVVAFGLFAFTTLLCDLTYTEIAANKISKNKKFIYFTRCLGALIFVPLG
;
A
#
# COMPACT_ATOMS: atom_id res chain seq x y z
N VAL A 1 -5.67 15.93 -14.32
CA VAL A 1 -6.60 14.92 -13.79
C VAL A 1 -7.52 14.36 -14.87
N PRO A 2 -8.29 15.14 -15.69
CA PRO A 2 -9.14 14.58 -16.75
C PRO A 2 -8.34 13.79 -17.80
N GLY A 3 -7.17 14.27 -18.21
CA GLY A 3 -6.30 13.59 -19.16
C GLY A 3 -5.78 12.22 -18.69
N PHE A 4 -5.57 12.05 -17.39
CA PHE A 4 -5.21 10.76 -16.82
C PHE A 4 -6.34 9.72 -16.99
N PHE A 5 -7.56 10.05 -16.60
CA PHE A 5 -8.70 9.16 -16.79
C PHE A 5 -8.92 8.83 -18.25
N ALA A 6 -8.84 9.82 -19.13
CA ALA A 6 -8.92 9.61 -20.57
C ALA A 6 -7.83 8.65 -21.07
N ALA A 7 -6.58 8.83 -20.65
CA ALA A 7 -5.47 7.94 -21.02
C ALA A 7 -5.65 6.51 -20.52
N VAL A 8 -6.11 6.35 -19.27
CA VAL A 8 -6.39 5.02 -18.67
C VAL A 8 -7.52 4.32 -19.42
N PHE A 9 -8.66 5.00 -19.62
CA PHE A 9 -9.81 4.38 -20.29
C PHE A 9 -9.53 4.11 -21.77
N VAL A 10 -9.01 5.07 -22.51
CA VAL A 10 -8.68 4.88 -23.93
C VAL A 10 -7.58 3.83 -24.11
N GLY A 11 -6.59 3.81 -23.21
CA GLY A 11 -5.51 2.81 -23.24
C GLY A 11 -6.02 1.40 -22.94
N ALA A 12 -6.91 1.25 -21.96
CA ALA A 12 -7.45 -0.05 -21.55
C ALA A 12 -8.30 -0.72 -22.64
N PHE A 13 -9.01 0.07 -23.46
CA PHE A 13 -9.89 -0.44 -24.52
C PHE A 13 -9.24 -0.49 -25.92
N LYS A 14 -7.94 -0.22 -26.03
CA LYS A 14 -7.23 -0.45 -27.31
C LYS A 14 -7.16 -1.95 -27.62
N PRO A 15 -7.48 -2.38 -28.87
CA PRO A 15 -7.40 -3.79 -29.25
C PRO A 15 -6.04 -4.43 -28.99
N SER A 16 -4.96 -3.69 -29.20
CA SER A 16 -3.59 -4.14 -28.90
C SER A 16 -3.32 -4.40 -27.42
N ALA A 17 -3.98 -3.68 -26.51
CA ALA A 17 -3.88 -3.92 -25.07
C ALA A 17 -4.72 -5.12 -24.64
N ILE A 18 -5.90 -5.31 -25.28
CA ILE A 18 -6.81 -6.42 -24.97
C ILE A 18 -6.25 -7.75 -25.47
N PHE A 19 -5.68 -7.77 -26.68
CA PHE A 19 -5.23 -9.01 -27.32
C PHE A 19 -3.73 -9.29 -27.17
N GLY A 20 -2.93 -8.35 -26.63
CA GLY A 20 -1.47 -8.44 -26.54
C GLY A 20 -0.94 -9.31 -25.40
N GLY A 21 -1.73 -10.16 -24.76
CA GLY A 21 -1.29 -10.99 -23.62
C GLY A 21 -1.00 -10.18 -22.34
N ALA A 22 -0.80 -8.88 -22.43
CA ALA A 22 -0.54 -7.98 -21.31
C ALA A 22 -1.76 -7.79 -20.42
N PHE A 23 -2.97 -7.90 -20.96
CA PHE A 23 -4.23 -7.72 -20.21
C PHE A 23 -4.37 -8.73 -19.08
N GLY A 24 -4.16 -10.02 -19.38
CA GLY A 24 -4.23 -11.06 -18.34
C GLY A 24 -3.18 -10.88 -17.24
N VAL A 25 -1.97 -10.51 -17.61
CA VAL A 25 -0.88 -10.24 -16.64
C VAL A 25 -1.19 -8.99 -15.82
N ALA A 26 -1.62 -7.89 -16.45
CA ALA A 26 -1.98 -6.66 -15.75
C ALA A 26 -3.16 -6.89 -14.79
N MET A 27 -4.19 -7.61 -15.25
CA MET A 27 -5.35 -7.97 -14.42
C MET A 27 -4.95 -8.85 -13.24
N ALA A 28 -4.12 -9.89 -13.47
CA ALA A 28 -3.65 -10.77 -12.41
C ALA A 28 -2.79 -10.00 -11.37
N GLN A 29 -1.92 -9.11 -11.81
CA GLN A 29 -1.10 -8.28 -10.91
C GLN A 29 -1.96 -7.25 -10.16
N GLY A 30 -2.93 -6.63 -10.83
CA GLY A 30 -3.86 -5.70 -10.21
C GLY A 30 -4.71 -6.37 -9.13
N LEU A 31 -5.26 -7.55 -9.42
CA LEU A 31 -6.02 -8.35 -8.45
C LEU A 31 -5.15 -8.77 -7.26
N LYS A 32 -3.95 -9.31 -7.49
CA LYS A 32 -3.01 -9.68 -6.42
C LYS A 32 -2.70 -8.49 -5.51
N ARG A 33 -2.46 -7.33 -6.09
CA ARG A 33 -2.14 -6.11 -5.33
C ARG A 33 -3.34 -5.58 -4.57
N GLY A 34 -4.51 -5.55 -5.19
CA GLY A 34 -5.74 -5.12 -4.54
C GLY A 34 -6.13 -6.03 -3.36
N LEU A 35 -6.04 -7.34 -3.54
CA LEU A 35 -6.31 -8.31 -2.46
C LEU A 35 -5.30 -8.17 -1.32
N LEU A 36 -4.03 -7.93 -1.63
CA LEU A 36 -2.98 -7.75 -0.62
C LEU A 36 -3.15 -6.43 0.15
N SER A 37 -3.42 -5.33 -0.54
CA SER A 37 -3.61 -4.01 0.09
C SER A 37 -4.81 -3.98 1.03
N ASN A 38 -5.89 -4.65 0.65
CA ASN A 38 -7.12 -4.73 1.44
C ASN A 38 -7.13 -5.88 2.45
N GLU A 39 -6.03 -6.65 2.53
CA GLU A 39 -5.93 -7.86 3.36
C GLU A 39 -7.08 -8.85 3.14
N ALA A 40 -7.67 -8.84 1.95
CA ALA A 40 -8.87 -9.59 1.62
C ALA A 40 -8.60 -11.11 1.65
N GLY A 41 -9.32 -11.81 2.52
CA GLY A 41 -9.19 -13.25 2.71
C GLY A 41 -8.02 -13.68 3.61
N MET A 42 -7.18 -12.78 4.10
CA MET A 42 -6.07 -13.11 5.01
C MET A 42 -6.50 -13.29 6.46
N GLY A 43 -7.64 -12.71 6.84
CA GLY A 43 -8.16 -12.78 8.21
C GLY A 43 -7.53 -11.79 9.19
N THR A 44 -6.61 -10.95 8.75
CA THR A 44 -5.91 -9.95 9.58
C THR A 44 -6.87 -8.87 10.08
N ALA A 45 -7.74 -8.34 9.21
CA ALA A 45 -8.77 -7.38 9.58
C ALA A 45 -9.73 -7.94 10.65
N THR A 46 -10.08 -9.23 10.58
CA THR A 46 -10.92 -9.87 11.59
C THR A 46 -10.19 -10.08 12.90
N GLN A 47 -8.88 -10.31 12.89
CA GLN A 47 -8.05 -10.37 14.10
C GLN A 47 -8.01 -9.01 14.81
N ALA A 48 -7.77 -7.93 14.08
CA ALA A 48 -7.83 -6.57 14.61
C ALA A 48 -9.21 -6.26 15.21
N SER A 49 -10.28 -6.59 14.49
CA SER A 49 -11.64 -6.38 14.93
C SER A 49 -12.01 -7.18 16.20
N SER A 50 -11.34 -8.32 16.45
CA SER A 50 -11.61 -9.19 17.60
C SER A 50 -11.23 -8.60 18.95
N ILE A 51 -10.35 -7.58 18.96
CA ILE A 51 -9.89 -6.88 20.17
C ILE A 51 -10.52 -5.50 20.33
N ALA A 52 -11.32 -5.07 19.34
CA ALA A 52 -12.00 -3.78 19.38
C ALA A 52 -13.16 -3.82 20.39
N ASP A 53 -13.27 -2.78 21.20
CA ASP A 53 -14.41 -2.58 22.10
C ASP A 53 -15.55 -1.94 21.31
N ALA A 54 -16.52 -2.76 20.89
CA ALA A 54 -17.68 -2.35 20.12
C ALA A 54 -18.95 -2.96 20.70
N ASN A 55 -20.03 -2.19 20.69
CA ASN A 55 -21.32 -2.66 21.20
C ASN A 55 -21.90 -3.81 20.36
N HIS A 56 -21.63 -3.80 19.06
CA HIS A 56 -22.09 -4.84 18.13
C HIS A 56 -21.05 -5.15 17.07
N PRO A 57 -20.83 -6.43 16.69
CA PRO A 57 -19.85 -6.81 15.67
C PRO A 57 -20.04 -6.13 14.31
N CYS A 58 -21.29 -5.77 13.94
CA CYS A 58 -21.59 -5.06 12.71
C CYS A 58 -20.94 -3.66 12.63
N GLU A 59 -20.74 -2.98 13.76
CA GLU A 59 -20.08 -1.68 13.81
C GLU A 59 -18.65 -1.79 13.26
N GLN A 60 -17.93 -2.82 13.69
CA GLN A 60 -16.58 -3.10 13.20
C GLN A 60 -16.58 -3.47 11.71
N GLY A 61 -17.57 -4.22 11.24
CA GLY A 61 -17.73 -4.54 9.84
C GLY A 61 -17.89 -3.28 8.96
N PHE A 62 -18.71 -2.32 9.40
CA PHE A 62 -18.88 -1.05 8.68
C PHE A 62 -17.61 -0.20 8.71
N ILE A 63 -16.93 -0.08 9.85
CA ILE A 63 -15.67 0.66 9.98
C ILE A 63 -14.62 0.10 9.04
N GLN A 64 -14.46 -1.22 9.00
CA GLN A 64 -13.51 -1.88 8.10
C GLN A 64 -13.87 -1.67 6.63
N SER A 65 -15.15 -1.72 6.27
CA SER A 65 -15.61 -1.47 4.90
C SER A 65 -15.29 -0.04 4.44
N ILE A 66 -15.50 0.94 5.31
CA ILE A 66 -15.14 2.35 5.03
C ILE A 66 -13.62 2.49 4.90
N GLY A 67 -12.85 1.84 5.79
CA GLY A 67 -11.40 1.83 5.73
C GLY A 67 -10.86 1.31 4.39
N VAL A 68 -11.37 0.17 3.93
CA VAL A 68 -11.03 -0.42 2.62
C VAL A 68 -11.40 0.52 1.47
N PHE A 69 -12.56 1.16 1.54
CA PHE A 69 -12.98 2.13 0.52
C PHE A 69 -12.02 3.32 0.44
N VAL A 70 -11.67 3.92 1.58
CA VAL A 70 -10.73 5.05 1.65
C VAL A 70 -9.34 4.64 1.16
N ASP A 71 -8.82 3.51 1.61
CA ASP A 71 -7.51 3.02 1.16
C ASP A 71 -7.47 2.81 -0.36
N THR A 72 -8.44 2.11 -0.90
CA THR A 72 -8.44 1.74 -2.32
C THR A 72 -8.78 2.92 -3.23
N ILE A 73 -9.85 3.65 -2.94
CA ILE A 73 -10.34 4.69 -3.84
C ILE A 73 -9.58 6.01 -3.67
N VAL A 74 -9.21 6.36 -2.44
CA VAL A 74 -8.53 7.65 -2.19
C VAL A 74 -7.03 7.47 -2.23
N ILE A 75 -6.45 6.67 -1.35
CA ILE A 75 -4.99 6.60 -1.16
C ILE A 75 -4.30 5.95 -2.37
N CYS A 76 -4.77 4.79 -2.83
CA CYS A 76 -4.16 4.11 -3.97
C CYS A 76 -4.34 4.91 -5.27
N SER A 77 -5.46 5.59 -5.47
CA SER A 77 -5.66 6.45 -6.63
C SER A 77 -4.75 7.67 -6.61
N LEU A 78 -4.60 8.33 -5.46
CA LEU A 78 -3.67 9.44 -5.30
C LEU A 78 -2.22 9.02 -5.57
N ALA A 79 -1.79 7.88 -5.03
CA ALA A 79 -0.46 7.33 -5.29
C ALA A 79 -0.25 7.04 -6.79
N GLY A 80 -1.25 6.46 -7.45
CA GLY A 80 -1.24 6.23 -8.88
C GLY A 80 -1.14 7.54 -9.69
N PHE A 81 -1.86 8.58 -9.29
CA PHE A 81 -1.77 9.90 -9.93
C PHE A 81 -0.38 10.52 -9.79
N VAL A 82 0.22 10.45 -8.59
CA VAL A 82 1.56 11.00 -8.34
C VAL A 82 2.58 10.34 -9.24
N VAL A 83 2.60 9.00 -9.30
CA VAL A 83 3.56 8.27 -10.13
C VAL A 83 3.33 8.54 -11.61
N THR A 84 2.07 8.57 -12.05
CA THR A 84 1.76 8.77 -13.47
C THR A 84 2.06 10.20 -13.92
N ALA A 85 1.73 11.19 -13.10
CA ALA A 85 1.95 12.59 -13.44
C ALA A 85 3.43 12.98 -13.35
N GLY A 86 4.17 12.49 -12.36
CA GLY A 86 5.58 12.79 -12.20
C GLY A 86 6.46 11.98 -13.15
N ALA A 87 6.50 10.66 -12.99
CA ALA A 87 7.45 9.83 -13.72
C ALA A 87 7.05 9.55 -15.17
N ILE A 88 5.74 9.34 -15.46
CA ILE A 88 5.32 8.85 -16.78
C ILE A 88 5.06 10.00 -17.76
N TRP A 89 4.42 11.07 -17.30
CA TRP A 89 3.98 12.15 -18.19
C TRP A 89 5.13 13.05 -18.67
N ASN A 90 6.13 13.25 -17.81
CA ASN A 90 7.27 14.12 -18.10
C ASN A 90 8.45 13.41 -18.77
N ASN A 91 8.47 12.07 -18.81
CA ASN A 91 9.57 11.28 -19.35
C ASN A 91 9.08 10.31 -20.43
N PRO A 92 9.20 10.63 -21.72
CA PRO A 92 8.80 9.74 -22.81
C PRO A 92 9.67 8.48 -22.96
N SER A 93 10.86 8.45 -22.38
CA SER A 93 11.79 7.31 -22.41
C SER A 93 11.98 6.69 -21.03
N ILE A 94 10.91 6.11 -20.50
CA ILE A 94 10.93 5.47 -19.18
C ILE A 94 11.57 4.08 -19.30
N ASP A 95 12.58 3.84 -18.47
CA ASP A 95 13.09 2.51 -18.22
C ASP A 95 12.20 1.81 -17.17
N TRP A 96 11.30 0.97 -17.66
CA TRP A 96 10.35 0.23 -16.83
C TRP A 96 11.04 -0.75 -15.88
N ASP A 97 12.22 -1.23 -16.18
CA ASP A 97 12.92 -2.18 -15.34
C ASP A 97 13.58 -1.49 -14.14
N VAL A 98 14.08 -0.27 -14.33
CA VAL A 98 14.54 0.57 -13.21
C VAL A 98 13.39 0.94 -12.28
N MET A 99 12.24 1.32 -12.84
CA MET A 99 11.04 1.63 -12.05
C MET A 99 10.53 0.44 -11.22
N LYS A 100 10.57 -0.76 -11.79
CA LYS A 100 10.17 -1.99 -11.07
C LYS A 100 11.16 -2.36 -9.98
N ALA A 101 12.45 -2.12 -10.18
CA ALA A 101 13.49 -2.44 -9.22
C ALA A 101 13.45 -1.53 -7.98
N ASN A 102 13.14 -0.25 -8.17
CA ASN A 102 13.12 0.74 -7.08
C ASN A 102 11.79 1.52 -7.03
N LYS A 103 10.75 0.88 -6.54
CA LYS A 103 9.38 1.45 -6.47
C LYS A 103 9.29 2.68 -5.57
N ILE A 104 9.97 2.65 -4.42
CA ILE A 104 9.98 3.76 -3.46
C ILE A 104 10.73 4.95 -4.07
N GLY A 105 11.89 4.70 -4.66
CA GLY A 105 12.67 5.72 -5.35
C GLY A 105 11.90 6.37 -6.48
N THR A 106 11.17 5.58 -7.28
CA THR A 106 10.30 6.09 -8.36
C THR A 106 9.21 7.01 -7.81
N PHE A 107 8.56 6.62 -6.71
CA PHE A 107 7.53 7.46 -6.10
C PHE A 107 8.12 8.78 -5.58
N LEU A 108 9.24 8.72 -4.86
CA LEU A 108 9.92 9.91 -4.33
C LEU A 108 10.39 10.85 -5.44
N THR A 109 10.93 10.32 -6.53
CA THR A 109 11.32 11.10 -7.71
C THR A 109 10.10 11.73 -8.35
N SER A 110 8.99 11.00 -8.47
CA SER A 110 7.73 11.54 -9.01
C SER A 110 7.18 12.69 -8.17
N VAL A 111 7.25 12.59 -6.85
CA VAL A 111 6.86 13.68 -5.94
C VAL A 111 7.74 14.91 -6.17
N LYS A 112 9.06 14.70 -6.29
CA LYS A 112 10.01 15.80 -6.51
C LYS A 112 9.77 16.52 -7.86
N GLU A 113 9.43 15.79 -8.90
CA GLU A 113 9.13 16.38 -10.21
C GLU A 113 7.77 17.12 -10.25
N LEU A 114 6.84 16.76 -9.38
CA LEU A 114 5.52 17.40 -9.30
C LEU A 114 5.50 18.70 -8.51
N VAL A 115 6.48 18.91 -7.64
CA VAL A 115 6.61 20.15 -6.86
C VAL A 115 7.54 21.09 -7.63
N PRO A 116 7.02 22.09 -8.35
CA PRO A 116 7.85 22.97 -9.14
C PRO A 116 8.58 23.98 -8.25
N GLY A 117 9.89 23.91 -8.22
CA GLY A 117 10.76 24.94 -7.67
C GLY A 117 11.91 24.40 -6.82
N ASP A 118 13.08 25.02 -6.95
CA ASP A 118 14.26 24.78 -6.11
C ASP A 118 14.15 25.51 -4.76
N GLY A 119 12.95 25.62 -4.22
CA GLY A 119 12.65 26.41 -3.02
C GLY A 119 12.53 25.58 -1.74
N ILE A 120 12.39 26.30 -0.63
CA ILE A 120 12.16 25.70 0.72
C ILE A 120 10.92 24.80 0.72
N LEU A 121 9.90 25.09 -0.08
CA LEU A 121 8.67 24.29 -0.18
C LEU A 121 8.94 22.89 -0.72
N ASP A 122 9.81 22.73 -1.71
CA ASP A 122 10.18 21.43 -2.25
C ASP A 122 10.82 20.53 -1.18
N VAL A 123 11.75 21.08 -0.43
CA VAL A 123 12.41 20.37 0.68
C VAL A 123 11.40 19.98 1.76
N ILE A 124 10.49 20.88 2.12
CA ILE A 124 9.46 20.61 3.15
C ILE A 124 8.54 19.48 2.70
N VAL A 125 8.01 19.53 1.47
CA VAL A 125 7.12 18.49 0.92
C VAL A 125 7.86 17.15 0.86
N PHE A 126 9.10 17.14 0.40
CA PHE A 126 9.90 15.93 0.36
C PHE A 126 10.11 15.31 1.73
N ILE A 127 10.46 16.12 2.74
CA ILE A 127 10.61 15.66 4.13
C ILE A 127 9.29 15.10 4.67
N ILE A 128 8.17 15.79 4.45
CA ILE A 128 6.84 15.30 4.88
C ILE A 128 6.54 13.93 4.28
N VAL A 129 6.80 13.74 2.99
CA VAL A 129 6.55 12.47 2.31
C VAL A 129 7.46 11.37 2.84
N VAL A 130 8.75 11.62 3.04
CA VAL A 130 9.68 10.64 3.61
C VAL A 130 9.29 10.25 5.04
N VAL A 131 8.91 11.22 5.87
CA VAL A 131 8.43 10.96 7.23
C VAL A 131 7.13 10.17 7.21
N ALA A 132 6.20 10.50 6.33
CA ALA A 132 4.95 9.76 6.17
C ALA A 132 5.21 8.29 5.78
N PHE A 133 6.12 8.03 4.83
CA PHE A 133 6.53 6.66 4.49
C PHE A 133 7.13 5.91 5.68
N GLY A 134 8.00 6.55 6.44
CA GLY A 134 8.58 5.97 7.65
C GLY A 134 7.52 5.61 8.69
N LEU A 135 6.54 6.48 8.89
CA LEU A 135 5.42 6.24 9.80
C LEU A 135 4.52 5.09 9.30
N PHE A 136 4.21 5.01 8.00
CA PHE A 136 3.45 3.90 7.44
C PHE A 136 4.17 2.56 7.58
N ALA A 137 5.47 2.50 7.30
CA ALA A 137 6.27 1.30 7.51
C ALA A 137 6.29 0.88 8.99
N PHE A 138 6.47 1.83 9.89
CA PHE A 138 6.46 1.59 11.33
C PHE A 138 5.11 1.07 11.83
N THR A 139 4.01 1.69 11.42
CA THR A 139 2.65 1.25 11.81
C THR A 139 2.33 -0.14 11.26
N THR A 140 2.77 -0.47 10.05
CA THR A 140 2.61 -1.82 9.48
C THR A 140 3.34 -2.86 10.32
N LEU A 141 4.59 -2.61 10.71
CA LEU A 141 5.34 -3.49 11.59
C LEU A 141 4.66 -3.69 12.95
N LEU A 142 4.11 -2.62 13.53
CA LEU A 142 3.35 -2.73 14.78
C LEU A 142 2.09 -3.58 14.63
N CYS A 143 1.35 -3.44 13.52
CA CYS A 143 0.19 -4.27 13.24
C CYS A 143 0.56 -5.75 13.12
N ASP A 144 1.60 -6.09 12.38
CA ASP A 144 2.06 -7.46 12.19
C ASP A 144 2.48 -8.11 13.51
N LEU A 145 3.19 -7.37 14.36
CA LEU A 145 3.53 -7.83 15.71
C LEU A 145 2.29 -8.06 16.58
N THR A 146 1.30 -7.18 16.47
CA THR A 146 0.04 -7.30 17.20
C THR A 146 -0.75 -8.54 16.75
N TYR A 147 -0.83 -8.80 15.44
CA TYR A 147 -1.47 -10.01 14.90
C TYR A 147 -0.77 -11.28 15.38
N THR A 148 0.56 -11.27 15.41
CA THR A 148 1.35 -12.39 15.97
C THR A 148 1.03 -12.63 17.45
N GLU A 149 0.88 -11.57 18.24
CA GLU A 149 0.52 -11.66 19.65
C GLU A 149 -0.91 -12.19 19.87
N ILE A 150 -1.88 -11.71 19.08
CA ILE A 150 -3.26 -12.18 19.15
C ILE A 150 -3.33 -13.68 18.83
N ALA A 151 -2.61 -14.12 17.79
CA ALA A 151 -2.53 -15.52 17.43
C ALA A 151 -1.87 -16.37 18.53
N ALA A 152 -0.76 -15.90 19.10
CA ALA A 152 -0.04 -16.57 20.18
C ALA A 152 -0.90 -16.72 21.45
N ASN A 153 -1.67 -15.69 21.81
CA ASN A 153 -2.59 -15.71 22.95
C ASN A 153 -3.72 -16.75 22.81
N LYS A 154 -4.12 -17.04 21.56
CA LYS A 154 -5.12 -18.10 21.30
C LYS A 154 -4.55 -19.50 21.45
N ILE A 155 -3.25 -19.68 21.17
CA ILE A 155 -2.58 -20.98 21.27
C ILE A 155 -2.19 -21.29 22.71
N SER A 156 -1.60 -20.31 23.40
CA SER A 156 -1.16 -20.49 24.79
C SER A 156 -1.24 -19.20 25.59
N LYS A 157 -1.81 -19.27 26.79
CA LYS A 157 -1.87 -18.15 27.74
C LYS A 157 -0.55 -17.97 28.54
N ASN A 158 0.51 -18.69 28.18
CA ASN A 158 1.79 -18.61 28.86
C ASN A 158 2.55 -17.35 28.43
N LYS A 159 2.79 -16.43 29.36
CA LYS A 159 3.50 -15.16 29.10
C LYS A 159 4.86 -15.35 28.44
N LYS A 160 5.61 -16.39 28.80
CA LYS A 160 6.92 -16.68 28.20
C LYS A 160 6.81 -17.04 26.71
N PHE A 161 5.77 -17.78 26.33
CA PHE A 161 5.51 -18.14 24.94
C PHE A 161 5.15 -16.90 24.10
N ILE A 162 4.33 -16.02 24.65
CA ILE A 162 3.94 -14.76 23.99
C ILE A 162 5.16 -13.84 23.76
N TYR A 163 6.02 -13.69 24.77
CA TYR A 163 7.27 -12.93 24.62
C TYR A 163 8.20 -13.55 23.57
N PHE A 164 8.31 -14.88 23.58
CA PHE A 164 9.14 -15.59 22.59
C PHE A 164 8.63 -15.36 21.17
N THR A 165 7.33 -15.48 20.92
CA THR A 165 6.73 -15.25 19.59
C THR A 165 6.84 -13.79 19.16
N ARG A 166 6.75 -12.83 20.07
CA ARG A 166 7.01 -11.40 19.80
C ARG A 166 8.45 -11.15 19.36
N CYS A 167 9.42 -11.68 20.10
CA CYS A 167 10.83 -11.54 19.75
C CYS A 167 11.16 -12.23 18.42
N LEU A 168 10.59 -13.39 18.17
CA LEU A 168 10.75 -14.12 16.92
C LEU A 168 10.15 -13.35 15.73
N GLY A 169 8.93 -12.81 15.90
CA GLY A 169 8.30 -11.97 14.90
C GLY A 169 9.13 -10.73 14.57
N ALA A 170 9.60 -10.01 15.59
CA ALA A 170 10.46 -8.84 15.38
C ALA A 170 11.77 -9.20 14.66
N LEU A 171 12.40 -10.32 15.00
CA LEU A 171 13.63 -10.80 14.36
C LEU A 171 13.42 -11.19 12.89
N ILE A 172 12.25 -11.68 12.54
CA ILE A 172 11.93 -12.08 11.15
C ILE A 172 11.51 -10.85 10.31
N PHE A 173 10.68 -9.96 10.85
CA PHE A 173 10.16 -8.83 10.09
C PHE A 173 11.20 -7.73 9.85
N VAL A 174 12.12 -7.48 10.78
CA VAL A 174 13.16 -6.44 10.62
C VAL A 174 14.11 -6.70 9.44
N PRO A 175 14.64 -7.90 9.20
CA PRO A 175 15.53 -8.15 8.06
C PRO A 175 14.81 -8.41 6.73
N LEU A 176 13.51 -8.71 6.74
CA LEU A 176 12.75 -9.07 5.54
C LEU A 176 11.85 -7.92 5.03
N GLY A 177 11.62 -6.88 5.82
CA GLY A 177 10.90 -5.65 5.45
C GLY A 177 11.87 -4.61 4.93
#